data_9088d708fd1845d2cd20640d3453aa3a
#
_entry.id   9088d708fd1845d2cd20640d3453aa3a
#
_cell.length_a   1.000
_cell.length_b   1.000
_cell.length_c   1.000
_cell.angle_alpha   90.00
_cell.angle_beta   90.00
_cell.angle_gamma   90.00
#
_symmetry.space_group_name_H-M   'P 1'
#
loop_
_entity.id
_entity.type
_entity.pdbx_description
1 polymer ?
#
loop_
_entity_poly.entity_id
_entity_poly.type
_entity_poly.pdbx_seq_one_letter_code
_entity_poly.pdbx_strand_id
1 'polypeptide(L)'
;MPDSIKRFIADSVLQPDEIGESPCEVHSFLRGNELYFLKTSPSIYAGTTYSVLREAAVLQWLAGRLKVPEVIVTAQDDEREYMITRAVPGVPLAELIGTKRPVLELFHEALRQVQSVPTADCPFDSCAAVRLQELAFLLGQGLIDEDYDFDAWPGISTPQDLLAHLHATVPQEDLVFSHGDLGDSNIFVTDNDELHFIDLGRGGRADRWLDIAFIHRNLREDLSAGIAADFLSRLPVADQAANRIFFEQLDELL
;
A
#
# COMPACT_ATOMS: atom_id res chain seq x y z
N MET A 1 -25.16 -5.87 -1.21
CA MET A 1 -24.19 -6.67 -0.41
C MET A 1 -24.56 -8.15 -0.49
N PRO A 2 -23.64 -9.02 -0.91
CA PRO A 2 -23.83 -10.46 -1.10
C PRO A 2 -24.17 -11.23 0.20
N ASP A 3 -24.89 -12.37 0.04
CA ASP A 3 -25.38 -13.16 1.21
C ASP A 3 -24.24 -13.79 2.04
N SER A 4 -23.11 -14.13 1.41
CA SER A 4 -21.94 -14.64 2.13
C SER A 4 -21.41 -13.62 3.14
N ILE A 5 -21.30 -12.35 2.71
CA ILE A 5 -20.85 -11.22 3.54
C ILE A 5 -21.85 -10.96 4.66
N LYS A 6 -23.16 -10.82 4.34
CA LYS A 6 -24.22 -10.62 5.35
C LYS A 6 -24.23 -11.71 6.40
N ARG A 7 -24.07 -12.97 5.99
CA ARG A 7 -24.06 -14.12 6.89
C ARG A 7 -22.86 -14.09 7.84
N PHE A 8 -21.69 -13.62 7.37
CA PHE A 8 -20.53 -13.53 8.24
C PHE A 8 -20.64 -12.36 9.21
N ILE A 9 -21.10 -11.20 8.77
CA ILE A 9 -21.31 -10.02 9.64
C ILE A 9 -22.39 -10.32 10.68
N ALA A 10 -23.46 -11.02 10.29
CA ALA A 10 -24.65 -11.31 11.10
C ALA A 10 -25.23 -10.05 11.79
N ASP A 11 -25.34 -10.05 13.11
CA ASP A 11 -25.88 -8.94 13.91
C ASP A 11 -24.79 -7.96 14.39
N SER A 12 -23.54 -8.07 13.88
CA SER A 12 -22.46 -7.18 14.29
C SER A 12 -22.68 -5.75 13.78
N VAL A 13 -22.31 -4.77 14.60
CA VAL A 13 -22.39 -3.35 14.24
C VAL A 13 -21.13 -2.97 13.46
N LEU A 14 -21.32 -2.49 12.24
CA LEU A 14 -20.24 -1.96 11.42
C LEU A 14 -19.89 -0.54 11.89
N GLN A 15 -18.60 -0.30 12.16
CA GLN A 15 -18.07 1.00 12.53
C GLN A 15 -17.19 1.48 11.36
N PRO A 16 -17.52 2.64 10.75
CA PRO A 16 -16.68 3.19 9.69
C PRO A 16 -15.25 3.41 10.18
N ASP A 17 -14.30 3.12 9.32
CA ASP A 17 -12.89 3.47 9.49
C ASP A 17 -12.57 4.56 8.45
N GLU A 18 -12.37 5.79 8.92
CA GLU A 18 -12.18 6.97 8.07
C GLU A 18 -10.70 7.33 7.87
N ILE A 19 -9.77 6.42 8.23
CA ILE A 19 -8.32 6.71 8.23
C ILE A 19 -7.72 6.67 6.82
N GLY A 20 -8.39 6.07 5.83
CA GLY A 20 -7.85 5.90 4.47
C GLY A 20 -8.36 6.93 3.46
N GLU A 21 -7.48 7.41 2.58
CA GLU A 21 -7.81 8.32 1.46
C GLU A 21 -8.16 7.58 0.16
N SER A 22 -8.31 6.26 0.20
CA SER A 22 -8.62 5.44 -0.99
C SER A 22 -10.12 5.45 -1.34
N PRO A 23 -10.51 5.14 -2.58
CA PRO A 23 -11.91 4.99 -2.98
C PRO A 23 -12.61 3.80 -2.32
N CYS A 24 -11.89 3.02 -1.52
CA CYS A 24 -12.41 1.89 -0.77
C CYS A 24 -13.07 2.35 0.53
N GLU A 25 -14.22 1.76 0.86
CA GLU A 25 -14.82 1.94 2.17
C GLU A 25 -14.36 0.82 3.12
N VAL A 26 -13.93 1.19 4.31
CA VAL A 26 -13.50 0.25 5.34
C VAL A 26 -14.40 0.36 6.57
N HIS A 27 -14.81 -0.78 7.10
CA HIS A 27 -15.58 -0.85 8.34
C HIS A 27 -14.98 -1.92 9.24
N SER A 28 -14.81 -1.60 10.51
CA SER A 28 -14.45 -2.58 11.53
C SER A 28 -15.70 -3.13 12.23
N PHE A 29 -15.63 -4.37 12.72
CA PHE A 29 -16.67 -4.98 13.52
C PHE A 29 -16.16 -6.12 14.39
N LEU A 30 -16.83 -6.35 15.50
CA LEU A 30 -16.55 -7.49 16.40
C LEU A 30 -17.48 -8.65 16.08
N ARG A 31 -16.91 -9.85 15.99
CA ARG A 31 -17.65 -11.11 15.97
C ARG A 31 -17.11 -12.03 17.05
N GLY A 32 -17.92 -12.21 18.10
CA GLY A 32 -17.41 -12.75 19.36
C GLY A 32 -16.40 -11.80 20.00
N ASN A 33 -15.18 -12.29 20.25
CA ASN A 33 -14.08 -11.49 20.81
C ASN A 33 -13.02 -11.14 19.75
N GLU A 34 -13.31 -11.38 18.48
CA GLU A 34 -12.36 -11.13 17.39
C GLU A 34 -12.78 -9.92 16.58
N LEU A 35 -11.79 -9.10 16.21
CA LEU A 35 -11.96 -7.91 15.38
C LEU A 35 -11.76 -8.30 13.91
N TYR A 36 -12.65 -7.80 13.05
CA TYR A 36 -12.63 -7.98 11.61
C TYR A 36 -12.79 -6.65 10.90
N PHE A 37 -12.31 -6.59 9.66
CA PHE A 37 -12.50 -5.48 8.75
C PHE A 37 -13.26 -5.93 7.51
N LEU A 38 -14.29 -5.19 7.15
CA LEU A 38 -14.94 -5.27 5.85
C LEU A 38 -14.39 -4.14 4.99
N LYS A 39 -13.69 -4.48 3.92
CA LYS A 39 -13.25 -3.52 2.88
C LYS A 39 -14.07 -3.73 1.63
N THR A 40 -14.51 -2.63 1.01
CA THR A 40 -15.28 -2.68 -0.25
C THR A 40 -14.72 -1.70 -1.26
N SER A 41 -14.74 -2.07 -2.53
CA SER A 41 -14.38 -1.17 -3.63
C SER A 41 -15.50 -1.14 -4.69
N PRO A 42 -15.78 0.02 -5.30
CA PRO A 42 -16.68 0.10 -6.46
C PRO A 42 -16.15 -0.75 -7.63
N SER A 43 -17.05 -1.41 -8.38
CA SER A 43 -16.69 -2.31 -9.49
C SER A 43 -15.90 -1.63 -10.61
N ILE A 44 -15.97 -0.28 -10.73
CA ILE A 44 -15.16 0.46 -11.69
C ILE A 44 -13.66 0.30 -11.45
N TYR A 45 -13.25 0.01 -10.22
CA TYR A 45 -11.84 -0.21 -9.83
C TYR A 45 -11.38 -1.68 -9.95
N ALA A 46 -12.23 -2.61 -10.42
CA ALA A 46 -11.92 -4.05 -10.46
C ALA A 46 -10.62 -4.39 -11.24
N GLY A 47 -10.23 -3.54 -12.21
CA GLY A 47 -9.00 -3.71 -12.98
C GLY A 47 -7.78 -2.97 -12.43
N THR A 48 -7.87 -2.39 -11.24
CA THR A 48 -6.85 -1.53 -10.63
C THR A 48 -6.31 -2.13 -9.34
N THR A 49 -5.33 -1.48 -8.73
CA THR A 49 -4.80 -1.84 -7.42
C THR A 49 -5.75 -1.51 -6.26
N TYR A 50 -6.82 -0.76 -6.53
CA TYR A 50 -7.93 -0.51 -5.58
C TYR A 50 -8.96 -1.65 -5.51
N SER A 51 -8.84 -2.69 -6.36
CA SER A 51 -9.70 -3.87 -6.28
C SER A 51 -9.44 -4.64 -4.98
N VAL A 52 -10.46 -4.77 -4.13
CA VAL A 52 -10.34 -5.56 -2.90
C VAL A 52 -10.25 -7.07 -3.18
N LEU A 53 -10.71 -7.54 -4.34
CA LEU A 53 -10.51 -8.92 -4.76
C LEU A 53 -9.06 -9.17 -5.19
N ARG A 54 -8.41 -8.19 -5.83
CA ARG A 54 -6.98 -8.25 -6.10
C ARG A 54 -6.19 -8.27 -4.79
N GLU A 55 -6.50 -7.40 -3.84
CA GLU A 55 -5.88 -7.38 -2.52
C GLU A 55 -6.04 -8.73 -1.82
N ALA A 56 -7.25 -9.30 -1.80
CA ALA A 56 -7.49 -10.62 -1.23
C ALA A 56 -6.61 -11.70 -1.86
N ALA A 57 -6.42 -11.68 -3.18
CA ALA A 57 -5.57 -12.63 -3.88
C ALA A 57 -4.08 -12.45 -3.50
N VAL A 58 -3.60 -11.21 -3.35
CA VAL A 58 -2.25 -10.91 -2.87
C VAL A 58 -2.06 -11.43 -1.45
N LEU A 59 -2.98 -11.14 -0.52
CA LEU A 59 -2.93 -11.61 0.86
C LEU A 59 -2.90 -13.15 0.95
N GLN A 60 -3.73 -13.83 0.17
CA GLN A 60 -3.76 -15.29 0.11
C GLN A 60 -2.45 -15.88 -0.42
N TRP A 61 -1.84 -15.27 -1.45
CA TRP A 61 -0.56 -15.70 -1.96
C TRP A 61 0.58 -15.47 -0.96
N LEU A 62 0.51 -14.39 -0.17
CA LEU A 62 1.49 -14.06 0.87
C LEU A 62 1.34 -14.91 2.13
N ALA A 63 0.25 -15.61 2.31
CA ALA A 63 0.04 -16.46 3.49
C ALA A 63 1.19 -17.46 3.67
N GLY A 64 1.85 -17.41 4.83
CA GLY A 64 3.04 -18.19 5.16
C GLY A 64 4.37 -17.66 4.58
N ARG A 65 4.36 -16.58 3.80
CA ARG A 65 5.56 -15.88 3.27
C ARG A 65 5.82 -14.58 4.02
N LEU A 66 4.75 -13.87 4.36
CA LEU A 66 4.76 -12.62 5.10
C LEU A 66 3.59 -12.65 6.11
N LYS A 67 3.69 -11.91 7.21
CA LYS A 67 2.60 -11.80 8.17
C LYS A 67 1.61 -10.74 7.70
N VAL A 68 0.48 -11.20 7.20
CA VAL A 68 -0.58 -10.38 6.60
C VAL A 68 -1.94 -10.79 7.17
N PRO A 69 -3.00 -9.97 7.01
CA PRO A 69 -4.35 -10.34 7.42
C PRO A 69 -4.83 -11.65 6.79
N GLU A 70 -5.51 -12.46 7.58
CA GLU A 70 -6.23 -13.63 7.08
C GLU A 70 -7.48 -13.19 6.32
N VAL A 71 -7.59 -13.56 5.06
CA VAL A 71 -8.81 -13.36 4.26
C VAL A 71 -9.84 -14.40 4.65
N ILE A 72 -10.98 -13.94 5.17
CA ILE A 72 -12.07 -14.80 5.66
C ILE A 72 -13.07 -15.12 4.58
N VAL A 73 -13.51 -14.09 3.86
CA VAL A 73 -14.50 -14.23 2.79
C VAL A 73 -14.35 -13.09 1.79
N THR A 74 -14.53 -13.42 0.52
CA THR A 74 -14.65 -12.45 -0.57
C THR A 74 -15.96 -12.66 -1.29
N ALA A 75 -16.49 -11.62 -1.89
CA ALA A 75 -17.66 -11.67 -2.75
C ALA A 75 -17.68 -10.44 -3.66
N GLN A 76 -18.54 -10.48 -4.67
CA GLN A 76 -18.85 -9.32 -5.52
C GLN A 76 -20.33 -9.32 -5.89
N ASP A 77 -20.84 -8.15 -6.20
CA ASP A 77 -22.11 -7.95 -6.89
C ASP A 77 -21.89 -7.02 -8.10
N ASP A 78 -22.95 -6.56 -8.74
CA ASP A 78 -22.82 -5.73 -9.96
C ASP A 78 -22.20 -4.35 -9.69
N GLU A 79 -22.22 -3.88 -8.44
CA GLU A 79 -21.79 -2.53 -8.06
C GLU A 79 -20.46 -2.52 -7.32
N ARG A 80 -20.15 -3.56 -6.54
CA ARG A 80 -19.02 -3.56 -5.61
C ARG A 80 -18.36 -4.93 -5.45
N GLU A 81 -17.10 -4.90 -5.10
CA GLU A 81 -16.32 -6.00 -4.55
C GLU A 81 -16.27 -5.89 -3.03
N TYR A 82 -16.13 -7.03 -2.35
CA TYR A 82 -16.15 -7.15 -0.90
C TYR A 82 -15.08 -8.11 -0.42
N MET A 83 -14.38 -7.73 0.64
CA MET A 83 -13.43 -8.59 1.36
C MET A 83 -13.62 -8.42 2.86
N ILE A 84 -13.63 -9.52 3.59
CA ILE A 84 -13.53 -9.50 5.06
C ILE A 84 -12.20 -10.14 5.45
N THR A 85 -11.44 -9.42 6.28
CA THR A 85 -10.17 -9.88 6.85
C THR A 85 -10.25 -9.89 8.38
N ARG A 86 -9.43 -10.74 9.01
CA ARG A 86 -9.17 -10.68 10.45
C ARG A 86 -8.15 -9.60 10.75
N ALA A 87 -8.36 -8.83 11.82
CA ALA A 87 -7.39 -7.86 12.29
C ALA A 87 -6.03 -8.51 12.61
N VAL A 88 -4.96 -7.81 12.28
CA VAL A 88 -3.61 -8.19 12.72
C VAL A 88 -3.33 -7.67 14.14
N PRO A 89 -2.45 -8.31 14.91
CA PRO A 89 -2.04 -7.80 16.22
C PRO A 89 -1.07 -6.63 16.10
N GLY A 90 -0.93 -5.88 17.20
CA GLY A 90 -0.01 -4.75 17.31
C GLY A 90 -0.68 -3.41 17.07
N VAL A 91 0.16 -2.38 16.92
CA VAL A 91 -0.26 -1.00 16.61
C VAL A 91 0.45 -0.53 15.34
N PRO A 92 -0.11 0.42 14.58
CA PRO A 92 0.60 1.04 13.46
C PRO A 92 1.95 1.61 13.89
N LEU A 93 2.97 1.49 13.03
CA LEU A 93 4.30 2.04 13.30
C LEU A 93 4.23 3.57 13.47
N ALA A 94 3.28 4.24 12.83
CA ALA A 94 2.98 5.64 13.02
C ALA A 94 2.78 6.02 14.51
N GLU A 95 2.10 5.18 15.29
CA GLU A 95 1.89 5.42 16.73
C GLU A 95 3.18 5.30 17.57
N LEU A 96 4.22 4.69 17.02
CA LEU A 96 5.51 4.54 17.70
C LEU A 96 6.45 5.71 17.43
N ILE A 97 6.15 6.58 16.46
CA ILE A 97 6.92 7.80 16.16
C ILE A 97 6.90 8.72 17.39
N GLY A 98 8.08 9.23 17.77
CA GLY A 98 8.25 10.04 18.97
C GLY A 98 8.27 9.26 20.29
N THR A 99 8.14 7.92 20.26
CA THR A 99 8.34 7.05 21.41
C THR A 99 9.81 6.64 21.56
N LYS A 100 10.10 5.71 22.49
CA LYS A 100 11.46 5.13 22.63
C LYS A 100 11.71 3.93 21.71
N ARG A 101 10.74 3.56 20.85
CA ARG A 101 10.88 2.42 19.95
C ARG A 101 11.85 2.77 18.81
N PRO A 102 12.62 1.82 18.31
CA PRO A 102 13.62 2.04 17.26
C PRO A 102 12.96 2.09 15.86
N VAL A 103 12.23 3.16 15.58
CA VAL A 103 11.41 3.31 14.34
C VAL A 103 12.23 3.11 13.07
N LEU A 104 13.46 3.63 13.03
CA LEU A 104 14.34 3.49 11.86
C LEU A 104 14.71 2.03 11.60
N GLU A 105 15.03 1.29 12.64
CA GLU A 105 15.35 -0.14 12.58
C GLU A 105 14.14 -0.97 12.19
N LEU A 106 12.94 -0.58 12.64
CA LEU A 106 11.68 -1.23 12.27
C LEU A 106 11.36 -1.02 10.77
N PHE A 107 11.60 0.16 10.22
CA PHE A 107 11.48 0.39 8.78
C PHE A 107 12.48 -0.44 7.96
N HIS A 108 13.75 -0.52 8.41
CA HIS A 108 14.74 -1.37 7.74
C HIS A 108 14.33 -2.84 7.76
N GLU A 109 13.81 -3.33 8.87
CA GLU A 109 13.35 -4.71 9.01
C GLU A 109 12.11 -4.95 8.15
N ALA A 110 11.15 -4.00 8.10
CA ALA A 110 9.97 -4.08 7.24
C ALA A 110 10.35 -4.19 5.77
N LEU A 111 11.21 -3.29 5.29
CA LEU A 111 11.70 -3.31 3.92
C LEU A 111 12.42 -4.64 3.60
N ARG A 112 13.28 -5.11 4.51
CA ARG A 112 14.00 -6.37 4.34
C ARG A 112 13.04 -7.56 4.24
N GLN A 113 12.00 -7.62 5.09
CA GLN A 113 11.01 -8.72 5.05
C GLN A 113 10.25 -8.70 3.74
N VAL A 114 9.72 -7.56 3.32
CA VAL A 114 8.96 -7.41 2.09
C VAL A 114 9.82 -7.79 0.87
N GLN A 115 11.00 -7.20 0.71
CA GLN A 115 11.86 -7.43 -0.45
C GLN A 115 12.53 -8.82 -0.46
N SER A 116 12.49 -9.57 0.65
CA SER A 116 12.99 -10.95 0.71
C SER A 116 11.96 -12.00 0.25
N VAL A 117 10.71 -11.61 0.01
CA VAL A 117 9.68 -12.53 -0.52
C VAL A 117 10.08 -12.97 -1.93
N PRO A 118 10.22 -14.29 -2.19
CA PRO A 118 10.60 -14.79 -3.52
C PRO A 118 9.54 -14.43 -4.58
N THR A 119 10.01 -13.92 -5.73
CA THR A 119 9.12 -13.45 -6.81
C THR A 119 8.94 -14.43 -7.96
N ALA A 120 9.62 -15.57 -7.95
CA ALA A 120 9.63 -16.51 -9.07
C ALA A 120 8.24 -17.06 -9.45
N ASP A 121 7.34 -17.20 -8.46
CA ASP A 121 5.96 -17.64 -8.61
C ASP A 121 4.94 -16.54 -8.29
N CYS A 122 5.37 -15.30 -8.19
CA CYS A 122 4.49 -14.17 -7.93
C CYS A 122 3.64 -13.86 -9.19
N PRO A 123 2.31 -14.00 -9.12
CA PRO A 123 1.45 -13.72 -10.27
C PRO A 123 1.10 -12.24 -10.41
N PHE A 124 1.48 -11.40 -9.43
CA PHE A 124 1.12 -9.99 -9.38
C PHE A 124 2.24 -9.14 -9.96
N ASP A 125 1.90 -8.35 -10.99
CA ASP A 125 2.77 -7.38 -11.59
C ASP A 125 2.36 -5.97 -11.12
N SER A 126 3.30 -5.23 -10.56
CA SER A 126 3.16 -3.86 -10.08
C SER A 126 4.32 -2.98 -10.57
N CYS A 127 4.98 -3.40 -11.66
CA CYS A 127 6.06 -2.63 -12.27
C CYS A 127 5.57 -1.24 -12.75
N ALA A 128 6.51 -0.34 -13.00
CA ALA A 128 6.21 1.03 -13.42
C ALA A 128 5.27 1.09 -14.63
N ALA A 129 5.43 0.21 -15.60
CA ALA A 129 4.58 0.17 -16.80
C ALA A 129 3.12 -0.15 -16.45
N VAL A 130 2.85 -1.09 -15.52
CA VAL A 130 1.51 -1.45 -15.07
C VAL A 130 0.88 -0.30 -14.31
N ARG A 131 1.63 0.33 -13.41
CA ARG A 131 1.14 1.49 -12.63
C ARG A 131 0.85 2.70 -13.51
N LEU A 132 1.66 2.97 -14.53
CA LEU A 132 1.40 4.05 -15.48
C LEU A 132 0.15 3.79 -16.32
N GLN A 133 -0.14 2.52 -16.67
CA GLN A 133 -1.39 2.16 -17.35
C GLN A 133 -2.60 2.36 -16.42
N GLU A 134 -2.47 2.00 -15.16
CA GLU A 134 -3.51 2.25 -14.15
C GLU A 134 -3.77 3.75 -13.97
N LEU A 135 -2.71 4.54 -13.80
CA LEU A 135 -2.80 5.99 -13.70
C LEU A 135 -3.48 6.62 -14.91
N ALA A 136 -3.11 6.18 -16.13
CA ALA A 136 -3.75 6.64 -17.36
C ALA A 136 -5.25 6.28 -17.41
N PHE A 137 -5.62 5.09 -16.90
CA PHE A 137 -7.02 4.68 -16.79
C PHE A 137 -7.77 5.57 -15.78
N LEU A 138 -7.24 5.77 -14.59
CA LEU A 138 -7.87 6.59 -13.54
C LEU A 138 -8.08 8.03 -14.01
N LEU A 139 -7.07 8.64 -14.63
CA LEU A 139 -7.18 9.96 -15.25
C LEU A 139 -8.24 9.99 -16.36
N GLY A 140 -8.23 8.99 -17.23
CA GLY A 140 -9.19 8.89 -18.35
C GLY A 140 -10.64 8.71 -17.91
N GLN A 141 -10.88 8.17 -16.72
CA GLN A 141 -12.20 8.00 -16.13
C GLN A 141 -12.61 9.17 -15.20
N GLY A 142 -11.72 10.14 -14.95
CA GLY A 142 -11.97 11.22 -13.98
C GLY A 142 -12.07 10.70 -12.53
N LEU A 143 -11.30 9.70 -12.21
CA LEU A 143 -11.27 9.04 -10.87
C LEU A 143 -10.11 9.53 -9.99
N ILE A 144 -9.36 10.50 -10.47
CA ILE A 144 -8.30 11.18 -9.73
C ILE A 144 -8.83 12.54 -9.30
N ASP A 145 -8.54 12.94 -8.08
CA ASP A 145 -8.92 14.25 -7.57
C ASP A 145 -8.21 15.36 -8.37
N GLU A 146 -8.88 16.50 -8.59
CA GLU A 146 -8.33 17.59 -9.41
C GLU A 146 -7.50 18.59 -8.58
N ASP A 147 -7.56 18.51 -7.25
CA ASP A 147 -6.93 19.46 -6.32
C ASP A 147 -5.50 19.03 -5.89
N TYR A 148 -4.66 18.58 -6.83
CA TYR A 148 -3.26 18.26 -6.54
C TYR A 148 -2.36 19.50 -6.49
N ASP A 149 -1.50 19.55 -5.47
CA ASP A 149 -0.43 20.52 -5.34
C ASP A 149 0.87 19.98 -5.97
N PHE A 150 1.23 20.54 -7.12
CA PHE A 150 2.48 20.19 -7.82
C PHE A 150 3.64 21.14 -7.51
N ASP A 151 3.55 22.00 -6.49
CA ASP A 151 4.60 22.97 -6.15
C ASP A 151 5.96 22.31 -5.86
N ALA A 152 5.95 21.06 -5.40
CA ALA A 152 7.16 20.26 -5.20
C ALA A 152 7.86 19.81 -6.51
N TRP A 153 7.16 19.89 -7.66
CA TRP A 153 7.61 19.30 -8.93
C TRP A 153 7.75 20.36 -10.02
N PRO A 154 8.91 21.04 -10.14
CA PRO A 154 9.11 22.12 -11.12
C PRO A 154 8.83 21.70 -12.56
N GLY A 155 7.95 22.43 -13.24
CA GLY A 155 7.57 22.18 -14.63
C GLY A 155 6.37 21.22 -14.80
N ILE A 156 5.77 20.75 -13.71
CA ILE A 156 4.53 19.97 -13.69
C ILE A 156 3.44 20.87 -13.11
N SER A 157 2.30 20.95 -13.79
CA SER A 157 1.19 21.82 -13.40
C SER A 157 -0.15 21.10 -13.43
N THR A 158 -0.19 19.91 -14.04
CA THR A 158 -1.42 19.10 -14.15
C THR A 158 -1.08 17.62 -13.98
N PRO A 159 -2.07 16.78 -13.59
CA PRO A 159 -1.90 15.33 -13.59
C PRO A 159 -1.43 14.76 -14.94
N GLN A 160 -1.88 15.35 -16.06
CA GLN A 160 -1.48 14.95 -17.41
C GLN A 160 0.01 15.27 -17.69
N ASP A 161 0.50 16.43 -17.20
CA ASP A 161 1.94 16.77 -17.31
C ASP A 161 2.77 15.77 -16.52
N LEU A 162 2.32 15.40 -15.31
CA LEU A 162 2.99 14.41 -14.47
C LEU A 162 3.01 13.03 -15.15
N LEU A 163 1.89 12.57 -15.69
CA LEU A 163 1.83 11.31 -16.42
C LEU A 163 2.78 11.31 -17.63
N ALA A 164 2.82 12.40 -18.39
CA ALA A 164 3.72 12.53 -19.54
C ALA A 164 5.20 12.52 -19.11
N HIS A 165 5.52 13.21 -18.00
CA HIS A 165 6.85 13.21 -17.42
C HIS A 165 7.28 11.81 -16.97
N LEU A 166 6.42 11.11 -16.26
CA LEU A 166 6.66 9.75 -15.78
C LEU A 166 6.91 8.78 -16.94
N HIS A 167 6.11 8.85 -18.02
CA HIS A 167 6.37 8.04 -19.22
C HIS A 167 7.74 8.30 -19.85
N ALA A 168 8.24 9.54 -19.79
CA ALA A 168 9.54 9.91 -20.34
C ALA A 168 10.74 9.53 -19.45
N THR A 169 10.49 9.24 -18.15
CA THR A 169 11.53 9.06 -17.14
C THR A 169 11.50 7.68 -16.47
N VAL A 170 10.76 6.70 -17.01
CA VAL A 170 10.70 5.33 -16.48
C VAL A 170 12.11 4.78 -16.27
N PRO A 171 12.48 4.39 -15.03
CA PRO A 171 13.80 3.85 -14.77
C PRO A 171 13.96 2.42 -15.29
N GLN A 172 15.21 1.96 -15.37
CA GLN A 172 15.46 0.53 -15.48
C GLN A 172 15.19 -0.11 -14.13
N GLU A 173 14.19 -1.00 -14.06
CA GLU A 173 13.72 -1.58 -12.80
C GLU A 173 14.60 -2.76 -12.34
N ASP A 174 14.83 -2.82 -11.02
CA ASP A 174 15.37 -3.97 -10.29
C ASP A 174 14.25 -4.62 -9.48
N LEU A 175 13.61 -5.64 -10.06
CA LEU A 175 12.36 -6.19 -9.58
C LEU A 175 12.54 -7.08 -8.34
N VAL A 176 11.84 -6.71 -7.29
CA VAL A 176 11.64 -7.47 -6.04
C VAL A 176 10.13 -7.63 -5.78
N PHE A 177 9.74 -8.34 -4.72
CA PHE A 177 8.39 -8.16 -4.20
C PHE A 177 8.34 -6.79 -3.48
N SER A 178 7.36 -5.98 -3.82
CA SER A 178 7.09 -4.69 -3.20
C SER A 178 5.70 -4.71 -2.58
N HIS A 179 5.54 -4.05 -1.45
CA HIS A 179 4.26 -3.74 -0.84
C HIS A 179 3.45 -2.79 -1.72
N GLY A 180 4.14 -1.81 -2.27
CA GLY A 180 3.56 -0.81 -3.15
C GLY A 180 2.96 0.40 -2.44
N ASP A 181 2.91 0.36 -1.11
CA ASP A 181 2.46 1.42 -0.21
C ASP A 181 3.04 1.15 1.20
N LEU A 182 4.36 1.02 1.31
CA LEU A 182 5.04 0.66 2.55
C LEU A 182 5.23 1.88 3.46
N GLY A 183 4.11 2.45 3.90
CA GLY A 183 4.07 3.54 4.88
C GLY A 183 3.98 3.04 6.32
N ASP A 184 4.15 3.95 7.27
CA ASP A 184 4.11 3.68 8.70
C ASP A 184 2.72 3.26 9.21
N SER A 185 1.65 3.68 8.54
CA SER A 185 0.28 3.27 8.82
C SER A 185 -0.01 1.82 8.42
N ASN A 186 0.75 1.28 7.44
CA ASN A 186 0.55 -0.05 6.86
C ASN A 186 1.46 -1.12 7.47
N ILE A 187 2.33 -0.74 8.42
CA ILE A 187 3.21 -1.62 9.19
C ILE A 187 2.73 -1.68 10.63
N PHE A 188 2.22 -2.82 11.07
CA PHE A 188 1.81 -3.06 12.45
C PHE A 188 2.91 -3.72 13.24
N VAL A 189 3.16 -3.23 14.45
CA VAL A 189 4.26 -3.67 15.31
C VAL A 189 3.71 -4.18 16.63
N THR A 190 4.02 -5.43 16.98
CA THR A 190 3.65 -6.01 18.27
C THR A 190 4.60 -5.56 19.38
N ASP A 191 4.27 -5.89 20.63
CA ASP A 191 5.15 -5.61 21.79
C ASP A 191 6.52 -6.29 21.69
N ASN A 192 6.64 -7.36 20.89
CA ASN A 192 7.86 -8.12 20.67
C ASN A 192 8.60 -7.75 19.38
N ASP A 193 8.31 -6.58 18.79
CA ASP A 193 8.85 -6.11 17.50
C ASP A 193 8.53 -7.02 16.30
N GLU A 194 7.48 -7.84 16.40
CA GLU A 194 7.00 -8.63 15.28
C GLU A 194 6.18 -7.76 14.34
N LEU A 195 6.51 -7.82 13.03
CA LEU A 195 5.89 -6.96 12.03
C LEU A 195 4.76 -7.70 11.30
N HIS A 196 3.65 -7.00 11.09
CA HIS A 196 2.54 -7.41 10.24
C HIS A 196 2.26 -6.30 9.22
N PHE A 197 1.82 -6.69 8.03
CA PHE A 197 1.61 -5.75 6.92
C PHE A 197 0.16 -5.80 6.47
N ILE A 198 -0.46 -4.64 6.29
CA ILE A 198 -1.84 -4.50 5.82
C ILE A 198 -1.87 -3.70 4.52
N ASP A 199 -3.02 -3.64 3.87
CA ASP A 199 -3.25 -2.83 2.66
C ASP A 199 -2.31 -3.14 1.48
N LEU A 200 -2.25 -4.43 1.12
CA LEU A 200 -1.38 -4.94 0.06
C LEU A 200 -2.06 -4.95 -1.33
N GLY A 201 -3.10 -4.15 -1.54
CA GLY A 201 -3.78 -4.01 -2.83
C GLY A 201 -2.82 -3.62 -3.96
N ARG A 202 -1.79 -2.84 -3.68
CA ARG A 202 -0.74 -2.41 -4.62
C ARG A 202 0.45 -3.39 -4.71
N GLY A 203 0.45 -4.46 -3.88
CA GLY A 203 1.57 -5.42 -3.79
C GLY A 203 1.80 -6.23 -5.05
N GLY A 204 3.08 -6.56 -5.33
CA GLY A 204 3.47 -7.35 -6.48
C GLY A 204 4.96 -7.21 -6.82
N ARG A 205 5.37 -7.71 -8.00
CA ARG A 205 6.73 -7.49 -8.52
C ARG A 205 6.84 -6.05 -9.01
N ALA A 206 7.73 -5.29 -8.38
CA ALA A 206 8.01 -3.89 -8.73
C ALA A 206 9.47 -3.56 -8.46
N ASP A 207 9.89 -2.37 -8.85
CA ASP A 207 11.22 -1.87 -8.53
C ASP A 207 11.39 -1.76 -7.01
N ARG A 208 12.59 -2.13 -6.51
CA ARG A 208 12.93 -2.01 -5.09
C ARG A 208 12.81 -0.58 -4.55
N TRP A 209 12.97 0.43 -5.42
CA TRP A 209 12.90 1.84 -5.04
C TRP A 209 11.48 2.31 -4.76
N LEU A 210 10.46 1.57 -5.16
CA LEU A 210 9.08 1.91 -4.84
C LEU A 210 8.86 1.99 -3.32
N ASP A 211 9.10 0.90 -2.59
CA ASP A 211 8.95 0.89 -1.12
C ASP A 211 10.01 1.77 -0.41
N ILE A 212 11.21 1.87 -0.97
CA ILE A 212 12.26 2.77 -0.43
C ILE A 212 11.81 4.23 -0.54
N ALA A 213 11.16 4.64 -1.61
CA ALA A 213 10.64 5.99 -1.79
C ALA A 213 9.57 6.32 -0.75
N PHE A 214 8.62 5.40 -0.52
CA PHE A 214 7.60 5.54 0.51
C PHE A 214 8.20 5.74 1.91
N ILE A 215 9.08 4.82 2.33
CA ILE A 215 9.73 4.92 3.65
C ILE A 215 10.54 6.22 3.76
N HIS A 216 11.30 6.58 2.72
CA HIS A 216 12.09 7.80 2.72
C HIS A 216 11.21 9.04 2.87
N ARG A 217 10.05 9.11 2.17
CA ARG A 217 9.09 10.19 2.30
C ARG A 217 8.53 10.26 3.73
N ASN A 218 8.01 9.16 4.28
CA ASN A 218 7.51 9.12 5.66
C ASN A 218 8.57 9.60 6.67
N LEU A 219 9.79 9.08 6.60
CA LEU A 219 10.87 9.49 7.51
C LEU A 219 11.23 10.99 7.37
N ARG A 220 11.15 11.54 6.16
CA ARG A 220 11.43 12.95 5.88
C ARG A 220 10.35 13.85 6.47
N GLU A 221 9.08 13.47 6.34
CA GLU A 221 7.90 14.25 6.73
C GLU A 221 7.60 14.12 8.22
N ASP A 222 7.62 12.91 8.76
CA ASP A 222 7.21 12.64 10.14
C ASP A 222 8.34 12.80 11.16
N LEU A 223 9.59 12.68 10.71
CA LEU A 223 10.76 12.81 11.59
C LEU A 223 11.71 13.92 11.15
N SER A 224 12.55 13.67 10.15
CA SER A 224 13.45 14.69 9.60
C SER A 224 14.18 14.21 8.34
N ALA A 225 14.65 15.17 7.52
CA ALA A 225 15.53 14.89 6.38
C ALA A 225 16.83 14.17 6.79
N GLY A 226 17.35 14.42 8.00
CA GLY A 226 18.56 13.74 8.51
C GLY A 226 18.33 12.25 8.78
N ILE A 227 17.18 11.88 9.35
CA ILE A 227 16.81 10.48 9.58
C ILE A 227 16.51 9.77 8.26
N ALA A 228 15.84 10.43 7.32
CA ALA A 228 15.63 9.90 5.99
C ALA A 228 16.96 9.62 5.25
N ALA A 229 17.94 10.51 5.37
CA ALA A 229 19.28 10.32 4.81
C ALA A 229 20.05 9.17 5.52
N ASP A 230 19.92 9.04 6.84
CA ASP A 230 20.49 7.92 7.59
C ASP A 230 19.90 6.58 7.16
N PHE A 231 18.57 6.51 6.94
CA PHE A 231 17.92 5.34 6.36
C PHE A 231 18.56 4.93 5.03
N LEU A 232 18.67 5.85 4.08
CA LEU A 232 19.28 5.55 2.76
C LEU A 232 20.75 5.08 2.90
N SER A 233 21.52 5.68 3.81
CA SER A 233 22.93 5.35 4.02
C SER A 233 23.18 3.92 4.51
N ARG A 234 22.18 3.30 5.13
CA ARG A 234 22.25 1.94 5.69
C ARG A 234 21.68 0.88 4.73
N LEU A 235 21.16 1.27 3.58
CA LEU A 235 20.68 0.32 2.58
C LEU A 235 21.86 -0.47 1.96
N PRO A 236 21.65 -1.75 1.59
CA PRO A 236 22.68 -2.55 0.92
C PRO A 236 22.93 -2.15 -0.54
N VAL A 237 22.24 -1.15 -1.03
CA VAL A 237 22.34 -0.60 -2.39
C VAL A 237 22.68 0.88 -2.35
N ALA A 238 23.43 1.36 -3.33
CA ALA A 238 23.72 2.79 -3.43
C ALA A 238 22.44 3.57 -3.77
N ASP A 239 22.30 4.78 -3.19
CA ASP A 239 21.14 5.64 -3.47
C ASP A 239 21.04 5.96 -4.97
N GLN A 240 19.87 5.73 -5.53
CA GLN A 240 19.49 6.07 -6.90
C GLN A 240 18.40 7.15 -6.84
N ALA A 241 18.82 8.39 -6.62
CA ALA A 241 17.91 9.52 -6.42
C ALA A 241 16.88 9.66 -7.56
N ALA A 242 17.26 9.37 -8.80
CA ALA A 242 16.34 9.43 -9.94
C ALA A 242 15.19 8.40 -9.82
N ASN A 243 15.50 7.16 -9.43
CA ASN A 243 14.49 6.12 -9.21
C ASN A 243 13.56 6.50 -8.05
N ARG A 244 14.15 6.94 -6.94
CA ARG A 244 13.38 7.35 -5.75
C ARG A 244 12.43 8.51 -6.06
N ILE A 245 12.90 9.54 -6.76
CA ILE A 245 12.06 10.67 -7.18
C ILE A 245 10.96 10.21 -8.14
N PHE A 246 11.27 9.32 -9.09
CA PHE A 246 10.27 8.75 -9.99
C PHE A 246 9.11 8.08 -9.23
N PHE A 247 9.41 7.27 -8.22
CA PHE A 247 8.39 6.58 -7.45
C PHE A 247 7.67 7.49 -6.45
N GLU A 248 8.31 8.52 -5.90
CA GLU A 248 7.61 9.58 -5.15
C GLU A 248 6.59 10.30 -6.06
N GLN A 249 6.98 10.67 -7.29
CA GLN A 249 6.09 11.31 -8.27
C GLN A 249 4.96 10.39 -8.75
N LEU A 250 5.25 9.09 -8.92
CA LEU A 250 4.24 8.12 -9.35
C LEU A 250 3.12 7.95 -8.30
N ASP A 251 3.46 8.09 -7.02
CA ASP A 251 2.52 7.97 -5.92
C ASP A 251 1.64 9.22 -5.72
N GLU A 252 2.05 10.38 -6.22
CA GLU A 252 1.24 11.61 -6.11
C GLU A 252 -0.16 11.49 -6.71
N LEU A 253 -0.38 10.57 -7.63
CA LEU A 253 -1.65 10.40 -8.34
C LEU A 253 -2.29 9.02 -8.12
N LEU A 254 -1.77 8.21 -7.22
CA LEU A 254 -2.24 6.88 -6.88
C LEU A 254 -2.49 6.79 -5.38
#